data_2844020e03b15a13ca47ad91b15a95cb
#
_entry.id   2844020e03b15a13ca47ad91b15a95cb
#
_cell.length_a   1.000
_cell.length_b   1.000
_cell.length_c   1.000
_cell.angle_alpha   90.00
_cell.angle_beta   90.00
_cell.angle_gamma   90.00
#
_symmetry.space_group_name_H-M   'P 1'
#
loop_
_entity.id
_entity.type
_entity.pdbx_description
1 polymer ?
#
loop_
_entity_poly.entity_id
_entity_poly.type
_entity_poly.pdbx_seq_one_letter_code
_entity_poly.pdbx_strand_id
1 'polypeptide(L)'
;MKRIHQFAAGFNPGDAISNEILAIRTILENNGFAGNIYAKNIGLHLKDSKTVKKYYKYKYSPGDLIIYHHSIHSTVSNFVLNSLAPKFMIYHNVTPHHFFESYDLKLTHYVKKGREELKNLKDKFMCYFADSKYNQEELNSLGFSNVHILPIIYDFQKLQKKESVKKDGFKNIIFVGRIAPNKKQDDLIRFAKMFKDYFCDKFKIHLVGYCSKELNLYKEELDYMVKFYQLDEHVLFSDYVDDDKLQEYYQSADLFISMSEHEGFCVPLIESMFYEIPILAYQAGAVGDTLNGAGISFNQKDFLKICELVHIILKDQDFRNEIINSQNKRLKQFIDSRPESILLEEIGRLQKR
;
A
#
# COMPACT_ATOMS: atom_id res chain seq x y z
N MET A 1 29.42 -16.55 3.67
CA MET A 1 28.11 -16.17 3.13
C MET A 1 27.61 -15.01 3.97
N LYS A 2 27.25 -13.88 3.37
CA LYS A 2 26.75 -12.72 4.10
C LYS A 2 25.28 -12.91 4.41
N ARG A 3 24.85 -12.53 5.61
CA ARG A 3 23.46 -12.60 6.03
C ARG A 3 22.85 -11.21 5.89
N ILE A 4 21.65 -11.14 5.32
CA ILE A 4 20.89 -9.90 5.18
C ILE A 4 19.60 -10.03 5.96
N HIS A 5 19.42 -9.18 6.96
CA HIS A 5 18.31 -9.22 7.87
C HIS A 5 17.37 -8.03 7.64
N GLN A 6 16.07 -8.28 7.64
CA GLN A 6 15.06 -7.24 7.48
C GLN A 6 14.41 -6.91 8.82
N PHE A 7 14.22 -5.62 9.10
CA PHE A 7 13.64 -5.11 10.35
C PHE A 7 12.46 -4.20 10.06
N ALA A 8 11.33 -4.41 10.75
CA ALA A 8 10.13 -3.61 10.62
C ALA A 8 9.44 -3.35 11.98
N ALA A 9 8.65 -2.29 12.06
CA ALA A 9 7.82 -2.00 13.23
C ALA A 9 6.75 -3.07 13.45
N GLY A 10 6.14 -3.55 12.37
CA GLY A 10 5.13 -4.59 12.34
C GLY A 10 5.36 -5.58 11.21
N PHE A 11 4.80 -6.78 11.36
CA PHE A 11 4.76 -7.80 10.32
C PHE A 11 3.43 -8.53 10.41
N ASN A 12 2.55 -8.28 9.44
CA ASN A 12 1.21 -8.86 9.36
C ASN A 12 0.95 -9.36 7.95
N PRO A 13 0.47 -10.60 7.77
CA PRO A 13 0.09 -11.08 6.45
C PRO A 13 -0.95 -10.18 5.82
N GLY A 14 -0.84 -9.95 4.52
CA GLY A 14 -1.80 -9.17 3.74
C GLY A 14 -1.59 -7.65 3.77
N ASP A 15 -0.64 -7.10 4.56
CA ASP A 15 -0.25 -5.71 4.37
C ASP A 15 0.89 -5.57 3.32
N ALA A 16 0.88 -4.46 2.58
CA ALA A 16 1.80 -4.22 1.47
C ALA A 16 3.29 -4.32 1.89
N ILE A 17 3.65 -3.76 3.05
CA ILE A 17 5.03 -3.75 3.55
C ILE A 17 5.47 -5.16 3.92
N SER A 18 4.62 -5.93 4.61
CA SER A 18 4.94 -7.32 4.97
C SER A 18 5.07 -8.21 3.73
N ASN A 19 4.23 -7.99 2.71
CA ASN A 19 4.33 -8.69 1.43
C ASN A 19 5.62 -8.35 0.70
N GLU A 20 6.04 -7.09 0.68
CA GLU A 20 7.32 -6.68 0.11
C GLU A 20 8.51 -7.26 0.87
N ILE A 21 8.48 -7.28 2.22
CA ILE A 21 9.51 -7.93 3.04
C ILE A 21 9.69 -9.40 2.65
N LEU A 22 8.58 -10.11 2.39
CA LEU A 22 8.63 -11.50 1.91
C LEU A 22 9.19 -11.60 0.49
N ALA A 23 8.80 -10.72 -0.42
CA ALA A 23 9.33 -10.68 -1.79
C ALA A 23 10.84 -10.40 -1.79
N ILE A 24 11.29 -9.40 -1.02
CA ILE A 24 12.72 -9.11 -0.84
C ILE A 24 13.46 -10.33 -0.27
N ARG A 25 12.88 -11.00 0.72
CA ARG A 25 13.49 -12.21 1.29
C ARG A 25 13.70 -13.28 0.22
N THR A 26 12.68 -13.57 -0.59
CA THR A 26 12.77 -14.56 -1.67
C THR A 26 13.86 -14.19 -2.68
N ILE A 27 13.94 -12.92 -3.07
CA ILE A 27 14.98 -12.42 -3.97
C ILE A 27 16.39 -12.60 -3.36
N LEU A 28 16.55 -12.25 -2.08
CA LEU A 28 17.84 -12.41 -1.40
C LEU A 28 18.25 -13.88 -1.30
N GLU A 29 17.32 -14.78 -0.94
CA GLU A 29 17.57 -16.24 -0.88
C GLU A 29 17.98 -16.78 -2.27
N ASN A 30 17.30 -16.39 -3.33
CA ASN A 30 17.61 -16.77 -4.72
C ASN A 30 19.00 -16.26 -5.18
N ASN A 31 19.49 -15.18 -4.57
CA ASN A 31 20.84 -14.63 -4.82
C ASN A 31 21.90 -15.10 -3.80
N GLY A 32 21.61 -16.17 -3.05
CA GLY A 32 22.57 -16.81 -2.14
C GLY A 32 22.76 -16.11 -0.80
N PHE A 33 21.90 -15.16 -0.42
CA PHE A 33 21.96 -14.52 0.89
C PHE A 33 21.04 -15.24 1.88
N ALA A 34 21.56 -15.58 3.05
CA ALA A 34 20.75 -16.00 4.17
C ALA A 34 20.28 -14.80 4.97
N GLY A 35 19.18 -14.94 5.72
CA GLY A 35 18.71 -13.87 6.59
C GLY A 35 17.45 -14.23 7.37
N ASN A 36 17.03 -13.30 8.22
CA ASN A 36 15.80 -13.45 8.99
C ASN A 36 15.03 -12.13 8.95
N ILE A 37 13.72 -12.22 9.12
CA ILE A 37 12.84 -11.08 9.32
C ILE A 37 12.68 -10.86 10.82
N TYR A 38 12.78 -9.61 11.26
CA TYR A 38 12.64 -9.18 12.64
C TYR A 38 11.60 -8.08 12.77
N ALA A 39 10.65 -8.23 13.69
CA ALA A 39 9.63 -7.22 13.93
C ALA A 39 9.33 -7.04 15.44
N LYS A 40 8.78 -5.85 15.79
CA LYS A 40 8.24 -5.59 17.13
C LYS A 40 6.86 -6.22 17.29
N ASN A 41 5.95 -5.87 16.40
CA ASN A 41 4.60 -6.40 16.36
C ASN A 41 4.54 -7.51 15.33
N ILE A 42 4.04 -8.68 15.72
CA ILE A 42 3.92 -9.85 14.85
C ILE A 42 2.47 -10.28 14.90
N GLY A 43 1.84 -10.42 13.74
CA GLY A 43 0.47 -10.88 13.61
C GLY A 43 0.21 -12.18 14.39
N LEU A 44 -0.99 -12.32 14.94
CA LEU A 44 -1.34 -13.44 15.83
C LEU A 44 -1.10 -14.79 15.17
N HIS A 45 -1.41 -14.91 13.89
CA HIS A 45 -1.25 -16.15 13.11
C HIS A 45 0.22 -16.55 12.87
N LEU A 46 1.17 -15.64 13.14
CA LEU A 46 2.60 -15.86 12.91
C LEU A 46 3.42 -15.96 14.19
N LYS A 47 2.81 -15.92 15.36
CA LYS A 47 3.53 -15.94 16.64
C LYS A 47 4.43 -17.16 16.81
N ASP A 48 4.02 -18.31 16.29
CA ASP A 48 4.75 -19.57 16.33
C ASP A 48 5.49 -19.88 15.01
N SER A 49 5.46 -18.95 14.06
CA SER A 49 6.12 -19.11 12.77
C SER A 49 7.64 -18.94 12.90
N LYS A 50 8.38 -19.76 12.14
CA LYS A 50 9.83 -19.56 11.95
C LYS A 50 10.17 -18.41 11.00
N THR A 51 9.17 -17.83 10.35
CA THR A 51 9.33 -16.79 9.31
C THR A 51 9.82 -15.48 9.88
N VAL A 52 9.29 -15.06 11.03
CA VAL A 52 9.59 -13.77 11.65
C VAL A 52 9.95 -13.95 13.13
N LYS A 53 10.90 -13.15 13.60
CA LYS A 53 11.39 -13.18 14.98
C LYS A 53 11.17 -11.82 15.63
N LYS A 54 11.04 -11.81 16.98
CA LYS A 54 11.08 -10.55 17.73
C LYS A 54 12.43 -9.86 17.54
N TYR A 55 12.42 -8.53 17.27
CA TYR A 55 13.63 -7.79 16.90
C TYR A 55 14.76 -7.87 17.93
N TYR A 56 14.44 -7.93 19.21
CA TYR A 56 15.43 -8.03 20.30
C TYR A 56 16.16 -9.39 20.37
N LYS A 57 15.70 -10.38 19.58
CA LYS A 57 16.39 -11.69 19.46
C LYS A 57 17.56 -11.66 18.46
N TYR A 58 17.71 -10.56 17.71
CA TYR A 58 18.84 -10.41 16.81
C TYR A 58 20.16 -10.28 17.59
N LYS A 59 21.17 -11.01 17.14
CA LYS A 59 22.54 -10.89 17.60
C LYS A 59 23.42 -10.62 16.38
N TYR A 60 24.15 -9.51 16.44
CA TYR A 60 25.08 -9.13 15.39
C TYR A 60 26.15 -10.21 15.18
N SER A 61 26.53 -10.43 13.95
CA SER A 61 27.69 -11.21 13.56
C SER A 61 28.41 -10.50 12.41
N PRO A 62 29.76 -10.56 12.37
CA PRO A 62 30.49 -9.97 11.26
C PRO A 62 30.01 -10.45 9.89
N GLY A 63 29.80 -9.52 8.98
CA GLY A 63 29.26 -9.79 7.66
C GLY A 63 27.72 -9.73 7.54
N ASP A 64 27.00 -9.37 8.61
CA ASP A 64 25.58 -9.05 8.54
C ASP A 64 25.36 -7.69 7.85
N LEU A 65 24.24 -7.59 7.11
CA LEU A 65 23.64 -6.36 6.61
C LEU A 65 22.21 -6.26 7.14
N ILE A 66 21.77 -5.08 7.52
CA ILE A 66 20.40 -4.79 7.92
C ILE A 66 19.70 -3.99 6.84
N ILE A 67 18.48 -4.39 6.47
CA ILE A 67 17.50 -3.58 5.74
C ILE A 67 16.41 -3.19 6.75
N TYR A 68 16.26 -1.89 7.00
CA TYR A 68 15.26 -1.36 7.91
C TYR A 68 14.11 -0.74 7.14
N HIS A 69 12.89 -1.24 7.37
CA HIS A 69 11.65 -0.74 6.79
C HIS A 69 11.03 0.31 7.73
N HIS A 70 11.07 1.57 7.32
CA HIS A 70 10.51 2.68 8.10
C HIS A 70 9.14 3.09 7.57
N SER A 71 8.11 2.95 8.41
CA SER A 71 6.71 3.31 8.09
C SER A 71 5.94 3.93 9.26
N ILE A 72 6.46 3.83 10.49
CA ILE A 72 5.85 4.38 11.70
C ILE A 72 6.88 4.35 12.84
N HIS A 73 6.68 5.19 13.87
CA HIS A 73 7.52 5.14 15.07
C HIS A 73 7.55 3.75 15.73
N SER A 74 8.76 3.31 16.05
CA SER A 74 8.96 2.05 16.77
C SER A 74 10.29 2.03 17.50
N THR A 75 10.36 1.31 18.62
CA THR A 75 11.63 1.01 19.30
C THR A 75 12.63 0.24 18.43
N VAL A 76 12.18 -0.30 17.30
CA VAL A 76 13.03 -1.00 16.32
C VAL A 76 14.03 -0.03 15.68
N SER A 77 13.66 1.24 15.44
CA SER A 77 14.55 2.25 14.86
C SER A 77 15.80 2.44 15.73
N ASN A 78 15.63 2.67 17.03
CA ASN A 78 16.74 2.81 17.97
C ASN A 78 17.59 1.54 18.07
N PHE A 79 16.96 0.36 18.04
CA PHE A 79 17.67 -0.91 18.06
C PHE A 79 18.56 -1.08 16.81
N VAL A 80 18.04 -0.76 15.64
CA VAL A 80 18.78 -0.81 14.36
C VAL A 80 19.93 0.21 14.35
N LEU A 81 19.67 1.44 14.82
CA LEU A 81 20.71 2.48 14.91
C LEU A 81 21.90 2.06 15.76
N ASN A 82 21.66 1.36 16.88
CA ASN A 82 22.70 0.88 17.80
C ASN A 82 23.41 -0.40 17.33
N SER A 83 22.97 -1.02 16.22
CA SER A 83 23.65 -2.17 15.65
C SER A 83 24.93 -1.77 14.95
N LEU A 84 25.98 -2.61 15.09
CA LEU A 84 27.26 -2.45 14.37
C LEU A 84 27.18 -2.87 12.90
N ALA A 85 26.13 -3.57 12.48
CA ALA A 85 25.94 -3.98 11.09
C ALA A 85 25.79 -2.76 10.18
N PRO A 86 26.40 -2.75 8.97
CA PRO A 86 26.01 -1.83 7.92
C PRO A 86 24.50 -1.94 7.65
N LYS A 87 23.89 -0.83 7.27
CA LYS A 87 22.43 -0.78 7.18
C LYS A 87 21.93 0.07 6.03
N PHE A 88 20.84 -0.40 5.41
CA PHE A 88 20.03 0.30 4.42
C PHE A 88 18.67 0.62 5.02
N MET A 89 18.02 1.68 4.55
CA MET A 89 16.66 2.03 4.94
C MET A 89 15.75 2.04 3.70
N ILE A 90 14.58 1.41 3.81
CA ILE A 90 13.47 1.57 2.86
C ILE A 90 12.39 2.39 3.57
N TYR A 91 12.03 3.50 2.94
CA TYR A 91 11.02 4.44 3.45
C TYR A 91 9.70 4.23 2.74
N HIS A 92 8.70 3.74 3.48
CA HIS A 92 7.34 3.44 2.99
C HIS A 92 6.35 4.57 3.21
N ASN A 93 6.84 5.76 3.53
CA ASN A 93 6.08 6.90 4.01
C ASN A 93 5.48 6.69 5.42
N VAL A 94 5.18 7.80 6.08
CA VAL A 94 4.46 7.85 7.34
C VAL A 94 3.25 8.76 7.18
N THR A 95 2.05 8.21 7.29
CA THR A 95 0.80 8.98 7.15
C THR A 95 0.79 10.18 8.07
N PRO A 96 0.44 11.39 7.60
CA PRO A 96 0.34 12.59 8.42
C PRO A 96 -0.61 12.39 9.60
N HIS A 97 -0.22 12.91 10.76
CA HIS A 97 -0.92 12.67 12.02
C HIS A 97 -2.32 13.27 12.08
N HIS A 98 -2.58 14.38 11.39
CA HIS A 98 -3.87 15.06 11.40
C HIS A 98 -5.04 14.16 10.94
N PHE A 99 -4.80 13.14 10.14
CA PHE A 99 -5.84 12.18 9.77
C PHE A 99 -6.38 11.37 10.96
N PHE A 100 -5.60 11.23 12.03
CA PHE A 100 -5.94 10.36 13.15
C PHE A 100 -6.35 11.11 14.41
N GLU A 101 -6.17 12.42 14.46
CA GLU A 101 -6.36 13.24 15.67
C GLU A 101 -7.75 13.10 16.29
N SER A 102 -8.79 12.99 15.45
CA SER A 102 -10.17 12.82 15.91
C SER A 102 -10.55 11.40 16.31
N TYR A 103 -9.69 10.40 16.03
CA TYR A 103 -10.04 9.00 16.17
C TYR A 103 -9.20 8.25 17.20
N ASP A 104 -7.88 8.47 17.22
CA ASP A 104 -6.99 7.78 18.16
C ASP A 104 -5.73 8.61 18.46
N LEU A 105 -5.65 9.13 19.68
CA LEU A 105 -4.51 9.97 20.12
C LEU A 105 -3.19 9.20 20.18
N LYS A 106 -3.24 7.90 20.45
CA LYS A 106 -2.04 7.06 20.52
C LYS A 106 -1.48 6.83 19.13
N LEU A 107 -2.32 6.49 18.15
CA LEU A 107 -1.92 6.35 16.76
C LEU A 107 -1.40 7.68 16.23
N THR A 108 -2.11 8.79 16.50
CA THR A 108 -1.67 10.15 16.18
C THR A 108 -0.26 10.42 16.69
N HIS A 109 0.01 10.11 17.95
CA HIS A 109 1.35 10.25 18.53
C HIS A 109 2.40 9.38 17.81
N TYR A 110 2.08 8.12 17.51
CA TYR A 110 3.02 7.21 16.84
C TYR A 110 3.38 7.67 15.43
N VAL A 111 2.41 8.11 14.62
CA VAL A 111 2.69 8.59 13.26
C VAL A 111 3.43 9.93 13.28
N LYS A 112 3.04 10.86 14.16
CA LYS A 112 3.75 12.13 14.35
C LYS A 112 5.21 11.89 14.69
N LYS A 113 5.46 11.04 15.69
CA LYS A 113 6.81 10.70 16.13
C LYS A 113 7.59 9.95 15.06
N GLY A 114 6.93 9.13 14.22
CA GLY A 114 7.56 8.44 13.09
C GLY A 114 8.12 9.42 12.05
N ARG A 115 7.41 10.51 11.78
CA ARG A 115 7.92 11.58 10.91
C ARG A 115 9.06 12.39 11.56
N GLU A 116 8.94 12.68 12.85
CA GLU A 116 9.99 13.38 13.60
C GLU A 116 11.30 12.56 13.68
N GLU A 117 11.20 11.23 13.76
CA GLU A 117 12.34 10.31 13.79
C GLU A 117 13.19 10.37 12.50
N LEU A 118 12.62 10.72 11.35
CA LEU A 118 13.39 10.84 10.11
C LEU A 118 14.62 11.72 10.28
N LYS A 119 14.54 12.81 11.07
CA LYS A 119 15.69 13.66 11.37
C LYS A 119 16.84 12.92 12.04
N ASN A 120 16.50 11.92 12.88
CA ASN A 120 17.50 11.11 13.61
C ASN A 120 18.03 9.95 12.77
N LEU A 121 17.32 9.56 11.71
CA LEU A 121 17.71 8.49 10.79
C LEU A 121 18.62 9.00 9.66
N LYS A 122 18.65 10.31 9.44
CA LYS A 122 19.51 10.95 8.46
C LYS A 122 20.98 10.64 8.75
N ASP A 123 21.78 10.39 7.71
CA ASP A 123 23.21 10.10 7.76
C ASP A 123 23.60 8.87 8.64
N LYS A 124 22.63 7.99 8.91
CA LYS A 124 22.83 6.77 9.71
C LYS A 124 22.82 5.47 8.89
N PHE A 125 22.48 5.57 7.62
CA PHE A 125 22.40 4.44 6.72
C PHE A 125 23.32 4.66 5.53
N MET A 126 23.81 3.59 4.97
CA MET A 126 24.71 3.64 3.79
C MET A 126 23.95 3.97 2.51
N CYS A 127 22.69 3.61 2.46
CA CYS A 127 21.79 3.86 1.33
C CYS A 127 20.35 4.01 1.85
N TYR A 128 19.60 4.86 1.18
CA TYR A 128 18.18 5.08 1.40
C TYR A 128 17.41 4.73 0.15
N PHE A 129 16.29 4.04 0.33
CA PHE A 129 15.33 3.75 -0.71
C PHE A 129 13.98 4.38 -0.37
N ALA A 130 13.26 4.79 -1.37
CA ALA A 130 11.92 5.34 -1.26
C ALA A 130 11.01 4.67 -2.31
N ASP A 131 9.80 4.26 -1.91
CA ASP A 131 8.88 3.49 -2.76
C ASP A 131 8.41 4.26 -4.00
N SER A 132 8.49 5.59 -3.98
CA SER A 132 8.02 6.49 -5.03
C SER A 132 8.86 7.75 -5.12
N LYS A 133 8.70 8.50 -6.20
CA LYS A 133 9.30 9.82 -6.34
C LYS A 133 8.78 10.78 -5.27
N TYR A 134 7.49 10.72 -4.95
CA TYR A 134 6.88 11.48 -3.86
C TYR A 134 7.62 11.26 -2.52
N ASN A 135 7.89 10.01 -2.16
CA ASN A 135 8.62 9.66 -0.95
C ASN A 135 10.09 10.09 -1.00
N GLN A 136 10.73 9.99 -2.17
CA GLN A 136 12.10 10.47 -2.39
C GLN A 136 12.18 11.98 -2.19
N GLU A 137 11.26 12.76 -2.78
CA GLU A 137 11.20 14.21 -2.64
C GLU A 137 10.99 14.63 -1.18
N GLU A 138 10.17 13.90 -0.42
CA GLU A 138 10.02 14.14 1.03
C GLU A 138 11.35 13.94 1.76
N LEU A 139 12.06 12.83 1.54
CA LEU A 139 13.37 12.59 2.16
C LEU A 139 14.39 13.66 1.75
N ASN A 140 14.45 14.00 0.47
CA ASN A 140 15.34 15.04 -0.05
C ASN A 140 15.07 16.41 0.59
N SER A 141 13.80 16.76 0.79
CA SER A 141 13.39 18.01 1.47
C SER A 141 13.85 18.07 2.93
N LEU A 142 14.01 16.91 3.58
CA LEU A 142 14.57 16.75 4.92
C LEU A 142 16.09 16.69 4.94
N GLY A 143 16.73 16.83 3.74
CA GLY A 143 18.18 16.87 3.57
C GLY A 143 18.85 15.49 3.54
N PHE A 144 18.11 14.42 3.26
CA PHE A 144 18.72 13.12 2.96
C PHE A 144 19.44 13.19 1.63
N SER A 145 20.55 12.49 1.52
CA SER A 145 21.33 12.32 0.30
C SER A 145 21.38 10.83 -0.07
N ASN A 146 21.70 10.52 -1.33
CA ASN A 146 21.78 9.15 -1.82
C ASN A 146 20.47 8.35 -1.61
N VAL A 147 19.34 8.97 -1.97
CA VAL A 147 18.02 8.35 -1.93
C VAL A 147 17.68 7.79 -3.31
N HIS A 148 17.55 6.49 -3.42
CA HIS A 148 17.16 5.80 -4.66
C HIS A 148 15.65 5.53 -4.66
N ILE A 149 15.01 5.68 -5.81
CA ILE A 149 13.62 5.20 -5.96
C ILE A 149 13.67 3.68 -6.11
N LEU A 150 13.01 2.99 -5.20
CA LEU A 150 12.80 1.54 -5.22
C LEU A 150 11.29 1.30 -5.18
N PRO A 151 10.62 1.22 -6.33
CA PRO A 151 9.20 0.86 -6.36
C PRO A 151 8.97 -0.44 -5.60
N ILE A 152 7.82 -0.55 -4.94
CA ILE A 152 7.49 -1.74 -4.16
C ILE A 152 7.76 -3.00 -4.98
N ILE A 153 8.55 -3.90 -4.41
CA ILE A 153 8.84 -5.20 -5.01
C ILE A 153 7.60 -6.08 -4.82
N TYR A 154 6.88 -6.31 -5.91
CA TYR A 154 5.61 -7.02 -5.91
C TYR A 154 5.74 -8.39 -6.59
N ASP A 155 5.23 -9.43 -5.94
CA ASP A 155 5.23 -10.80 -6.47
C ASP A 155 3.99 -11.05 -7.34
N PHE A 156 4.09 -10.79 -8.61
CA PHE A 156 3.00 -11.01 -9.59
C PHE A 156 2.63 -12.48 -9.78
N GLN A 157 3.50 -13.43 -9.39
CA GLN A 157 3.19 -14.86 -9.53
C GLN A 157 2.07 -15.32 -8.60
N LYS A 158 1.78 -14.54 -7.56
CA LYS A 158 0.65 -14.78 -6.66
C LYS A 158 -0.70 -14.41 -7.25
N LEU A 159 -0.72 -13.55 -8.27
CA LEU A 159 -1.96 -13.13 -8.89
C LEU A 159 -2.39 -14.16 -9.94
N GLN A 160 -3.66 -14.57 -9.87
CA GLN A 160 -4.25 -15.53 -10.79
C GLN A 160 -5.52 -14.94 -11.41
N LYS A 161 -5.71 -15.15 -12.71
CA LYS A 161 -6.98 -14.85 -13.39
C LYS A 161 -7.75 -16.17 -13.51
N LYS A 162 -8.91 -16.27 -12.84
CA LYS A 162 -9.83 -17.41 -12.99
C LYS A 162 -10.61 -17.23 -14.29
N GLU A 163 -10.95 -18.29 -14.99
CA GLU A 163 -11.59 -18.27 -16.31
C GLU A 163 -12.96 -17.60 -16.32
N SER A 164 -13.72 -17.62 -15.23
CA SER A 164 -14.98 -16.90 -15.11
C SER A 164 -15.34 -16.59 -13.66
N VAL A 165 -15.69 -15.33 -13.38
CA VAL A 165 -16.37 -14.93 -12.14
C VAL A 165 -17.80 -14.60 -12.49
N LYS A 166 -18.76 -15.21 -11.78
CA LYS A 166 -20.19 -14.94 -11.99
C LYS A 166 -20.48 -13.48 -11.61
N LYS A 167 -21.04 -12.72 -12.56
CA LYS A 167 -21.58 -11.38 -12.30
C LYS A 167 -23.02 -11.50 -11.81
N ASP A 168 -23.37 -10.76 -10.78
CA ASP A 168 -24.70 -10.76 -10.16
C ASP A 168 -25.70 -9.78 -10.80
N GLY A 169 -25.31 -9.18 -11.94
CA GLY A 169 -26.11 -8.19 -12.65
C GLY A 169 -25.99 -6.77 -12.12
N PHE A 170 -25.22 -6.56 -11.04
CA PHE A 170 -24.85 -5.25 -10.55
C PHE A 170 -23.53 -4.77 -11.18
N LYS A 171 -23.33 -3.45 -11.20
CA LYS A 171 -22.01 -2.87 -11.46
C LYS A 171 -21.19 -2.89 -10.19
N ASN A 172 -20.12 -3.64 -10.19
CA ASN A 172 -19.26 -3.81 -9.01
C ASN A 172 -18.11 -2.80 -9.03
N ILE A 173 -18.13 -1.86 -8.10
CA ILE A 173 -17.07 -0.87 -7.87
C ILE A 173 -16.26 -1.35 -6.66
N ILE A 174 -14.94 -1.34 -6.76
CA ILE A 174 -14.07 -1.81 -5.68
C ILE A 174 -13.15 -0.71 -5.17
N PHE A 175 -12.96 -0.69 -3.87
CA PHE A 175 -11.84 -0.03 -3.18
C PHE A 175 -11.13 -1.08 -2.32
N VAL A 176 -9.81 -1.13 -2.39
CA VAL A 176 -8.99 -2.03 -1.56
C VAL A 176 -8.03 -1.23 -0.71
N GLY A 177 -8.07 -1.46 0.59
CA GLY A 177 -7.21 -0.79 1.54
C GLY A 177 -7.78 -0.82 2.96
N ARG A 178 -6.93 -0.60 3.96
CA ARG A 178 -7.38 -0.51 5.35
C ARG A 178 -8.49 0.53 5.50
N ILE A 179 -9.44 0.28 6.37
CA ILE A 179 -10.42 1.29 6.78
C ILE A 179 -9.69 2.31 7.66
N ALA A 180 -9.44 3.50 7.10
CA ALA A 180 -8.66 4.53 7.77
C ALA A 180 -8.98 5.93 7.21
N PRO A 181 -8.96 7.00 8.04
CA PRO A 181 -9.39 8.34 7.64
C PRO A 181 -8.68 8.92 6.41
N ASN A 182 -7.38 8.63 6.24
CA ASN A 182 -6.63 9.06 5.06
C ASN A 182 -7.06 8.36 3.76
N LYS A 183 -7.81 7.26 3.86
CA LYS A 183 -8.35 6.51 2.71
C LYS A 183 -9.70 7.03 2.25
N LYS A 184 -10.34 7.88 3.05
CA LYS A 184 -11.55 8.62 2.68
C LYS A 184 -12.70 7.73 2.20
N GLN A 185 -12.98 6.64 2.95
CA GLN A 185 -14.16 5.83 2.69
C GLN A 185 -15.47 6.62 2.87
N ASP A 186 -15.46 7.65 3.72
CA ASP A 186 -16.57 8.59 3.86
C ASP A 186 -16.91 9.30 2.54
N ASP A 187 -15.92 9.66 1.73
CA ASP A 187 -16.14 10.24 0.39
C ASP A 187 -16.69 9.21 -0.60
N LEU A 188 -16.30 7.94 -0.48
CA LEU A 188 -16.89 6.86 -1.28
C LEU A 188 -18.37 6.64 -0.93
N ILE A 189 -18.77 6.80 0.34
CA ILE A 189 -20.17 6.74 0.77
C ILE A 189 -20.95 7.95 0.23
N ARG A 190 -20.39 9.17 0.27
CA ARG A 190 -21.01 10.36 -0.33
C ARG A 190 -21.19 10.22 -1.84
N PHE A 191 -20.16 9.71 -2.52
CA PHE A 191 -20.23 9.35 -3.93
C PHE A 191 -21.35 8.33 -4.18
N ALA A 192 -21.43 7.25 -3.39
CA ALA A 192 -22.48 6.22 -3.54
C ALA A 192 -23.89 6.81 -3.43
N LYS A 193 -24.11 7.73 -2.48
CA LYS A 193 -25.41 8.41 -2.32
C LYS A 193 -25.79 9.20 -3.56
N MET A 194 -24.88 10.00 -4.07
CA MET A 194 -25.13 10.82 -5.26
C MET A 194 -25.30 9.94 -6.50
N PHE A 195 -24.50 8.89 -6.64
CA PHE A 195 -24.56 7.97 -7.78
C PHE A 195 -25.89 7.19 -7.81
N LYS A 196 -26.38 6.76 -6.64
CA LYS A 196 -27.68 6.15 -6.47
C LYS A 196 -28.82 7.08 -6.88
N ASP A 197 -28.79 8.30 -6.40
CA ASP A 197 -29.92 9.24 -6.59
C ASP A 197 -30.04 9.73 -8.03
N TYR A 198 -28.93 9.87 -8.79
CA TYR A 198 -28.94 10.58 -10.06
C TYR A 198 -28.51 9.74 -11.27
N PHE A 199 -27.83 8.59 -11.09
CA PHE A 199 -27.20 7.88 -12.19
C PHE A 199 -27.59 6.41 -12.33
N CYS A 200 -27.51 5.63 -11.27
CA CYS A 200 -27.69 4.20 -11.33
C CYS A 200 -28.04 3.62 -9.94
N ASP A 201 -29.07 2.80 -9.88
CA ASP A 201 -29.46 2.07 -8.65
C ASP A 201 -28.94 0.62 -8.63
N LYS A 202 -28.43 0.09 -9.77
CA LYS A 202 -27.90 -1.27 -9.85
C LYS A 202 -26.37 -1.30 -9.77
N PHE A 203 -25.84 -0.92 -8.62
CA PHE A 203 -24.41 -0.98 -8.34
C PHE A 203 -24.12 -1.41 -6.90
N LYS A 204 -22.92 -1.88 -6.66
CA LYS A 204 -22.33 -2.15 -5.35
C LYS A 204 -20.95 -1.56 -5.25
N ILE A 205 -20.60 -1.00 -4.10
CA ILE A 205 -19.25 -0.58 -3.76
C ILE A 205 -18.73 -1.53 -2.69
N HIS A 206 -17.68 -2.26 -3.02
CA HIS A 206 -17.00 -3.16 -2.11
C HIS A 206 -15.81 -2.43 -1.49
N LEU A 207 -15.89 -2.14 -0.20
CA LEU A 207 -14.81 -1.56 0.60
C LEU A 207 -14.05 -2.72 1.26
N VAL A 208 -13.00 -3.19 0.58
CA VAL A 208 -12.27 -4.40 0.97
C VAL A 208 -11.06 -4.05 1.81
N GLY A 209 -11.03 -4.48 3.06
CA GLY A 209 -9.91 -4.29 3.97
C GLY A 209 -10.34 -4.16 5.42
N TYR A 210 -9.47 -4.54 6.32
CA TYR A 210 -9.77 -4.54 7.73
C TYR A 210 -9.71 -3.14 8.37
N CYS A 211 -10.46 -2.96 9.44
CA CYS A 211 -10.35 -1.83 10.36
C CYS A 211 -9.56 -2.25 11.59
N SER A 212 -8.54 -1.47 11.95
CA SER A 212 -7.84 -1.70 13.21
C SER A 212 -8.69 -1.22 14.39
N LYS A 213 -8.49 -1.81 15.58
CA LYS A 213 -9.23 -1.43 16.79
C LYS A 213 -9.08 0.05 17.16
N GLU A 214 -7.93 0.63 16.85
CA GLU A 214 -7.63 2.04 17.06
C GLU A 214 -8.52 2.97 16.22
N LEU A 215 -9.10 2.45 15.14
CA LEU A 215 -9.94 3.22 14.19
C LEU A 215 -11.43 2.82 14.23
N ASN A 216 -11.86 2.12 15.29
CA ASN A 216 -13.28 1.74 15.45
C ASN A 216 -14.23 2.95 15.39
N LEU A 217 -13.87 4.09 15.98
CA LEU A 217 -14.70 5.30 15.90
C LEU A 217 -14.93 5.76 14.46
N TYR A 218 -13.89 5.71 13.62
CA TYR A 218 -14.05 6.01 12.20
C TYR A 218 -14.95 4.99 11.49
N LYS A 219 -14.82 3.71 11.82
CA LYS A 219 -15.68 2.67 11.24
C LYS A 219 -17.14 2.84 11.66
N GLU A 220 -17.41 3.18 12.93
CA GLU A 220 -18.76 3.48 13.44
C GLU A 220 -19.38 4.69 12.72
N GLU A 221 -18.59 5.73 12.45
CA GLU A 221 -19.02 6.88 11.65
C GLU A 221 -19.41 6.46 10.23
N LEU A 222 -18.59 5.62 9.57
CA LEU A 222 -18.91 5.11 8.24
C LEU A 222 -20.18 4.25 8.24
N ASP A 223 -20.37 3.38 9.24
CA ASP A 223 -21.57 2.56 9.39
C ASP A 223 -22.82 3.41 9.61
N TYR A 224 -22.69 4.47 10.41
CA TYR A 224 -23.76 5.45 10.58
C TYR A 224 -24.10 6.14 9.26
N MET A 225 -23.10 6.58 8.48
CA MET A 225 -23.33 7.24 7.18
C MET A 225 -24.06 6.29 6.20
N VAL A 226 -23.67 5.01 6.13
CA VAL A 226 -24.33 4.02 5.26
C VAL A 226 -25.82 3.90 5.61
N LYS A 227 -26.15 3.78 6.89
CA LYS A 227 -27.55 3.72 7.37
C LYS A 227 -28.31 5.01 7.13
N PHE A 228 -27.68 6.15 7.46
CA PHE A 228 -28.31 7.47 7.29
C PHE A 228 -28.67 7.75 5.83
N TYR A 229 -27.80 7.36 4.88
CA TYR A 229 -28.04 7.50 3.44
C TYR A 229 -28.82 6.33 2.82
N GLN A 230 -29.23 5.34 3.59
CA GLN A 230 -29.95 4.14 3.12
C GLN A 230 -29.19 3.40 2.01
N LEU A 231 -27.91 3.14 2.27
CA LEU A 231 -26.97 2.52 1.31
C LEU A 231 -26.57 1.10 1.71
N ASP A 232 -27.30 0.43 2.62
CA ASP A 232 -26.96 -0.89 3.15
C ASP A 232 -26.82 -1.98 2.07
N GLU A 233 -27.54 -1.85 0.95
CA GLU A 233 -27.44 -2.75 -0.21
C GLU A 233 -26.39 -2.34 -1.22
N HIS A 234 -25.86 -1.11 -1.12
CA HIS A 234 -24.93 -0.51 -2.10
C HIS A 234 -23.50 -0.44 -1.61
N VAL A 235 -23.26 -0.23 -0.32
CA VAL A 235 -21.93 -0.08 0.27
C VAL A 235 -21.66 -1.24 1.22
N LEU A 236 -20.76 -2.10 0.81
CA LEU A 236 -20.47 -3.37 1.48
C LEU A 236 -19.04 -3.35 2.02
N PHE A 237 -18.91 -3.45 3.34
CA PHE A 237 -17.61 -3.61 3.99
C PHE A 237 -17.25 -5.09 4.02
N SER A 238 -16.05 -5.41 3.56
CA SER A 238 -15.46 -6.72 3.73
C SER A 238 -14.27 -6.56 4.65
N ASP A 239 -14.31 -7.18 5.81
CA ASP A 239 -13.19 -7.23 6.74
C ASP A 239 -11.96 -7.85 6.08
N TYR A 240 -11.00 -8.33 6.87
CA TYR A 240 -9.87 -9.06 6.34
C TYR A 240 -10.35 -10.23 5.47
N VAL A 241 -9.86 -10.27 4.24
CA VAL A 241 -10.07 -11.38 3.31
C VAL A 241 -8.71 -12.00 2.97
N ASP A 242 -8.69 -13.28 2.68
CA ASP A 242 -7.50 -13.96 2.17
C ASP A 242 -7.20 -13.57 0.70
N ASP A 243 -6.04 -13.98 0.21
CA ASP A 243 -5.59 -13.63 -1.13
C ASP A 243 -6.56 -14.16 -2.22
N ASP A 244 -7.13 -15.35 -2.04
CA ASP A 244 -8.07 -15.94 -3.01
C ASP A 244 -9.36 -15.12 -3.10
N LYS A 245 -9.90 -14.70 -1.96
CA LYS A 245 -11.10 -13.88 -1.90
C LYS A 245 -10.85 -12.46 -2.40
N LEU A 246 -9.67 -11.89 -2.12
CA LEU A 246 -9.27 -10.59 -2.66
C LEU A 246 -9.23 -10.63 -4.19
N GLN A 247 -8.65 -11.69 -4.77
CA GLN A 247 -8.61 -11.88 -6.22
C GLN A 247 -10.01 -12.02 -6.84
N GLU A 248 -10.96 -12.65 -6.12
CA GLU A 248 -12.36 -12.72 -6.58
C GLU A 248 -13.00 -11.32 -6.63
N TYR A 249 -12.75 -10.47 -5.62
CA TYR A 249 -13.22 -9.08 -5.65
C TYR A 249 -12.67 -8.32 -6.85
N TYR A 250 -11.35 -8.40 -7.11
CA TYR A 250 -10.78 -7.76 -8.29
C TYR A 250 -11.39 -8.27 -9.59
N GLN A 251 -11.49 -9.58 -9.78
CA GLN A 251 -12.00 -10.17 -11.01
C GLN A 251 -13.47 -9.88 -11.27
N SER A 252 -14.27 -9.66 -10.21
CA SER A 252 -15.68 -9.29 -10.34
C SER A 252 -15.91 -7.80 -10.56
N ALA A 253 -14.90 -6.97 -10.34
CA ALA A 253 -15.03 -5.52 -10.38
C ALA A 253 -15.16 -4.96 -11.81
N ASP A 254 -16.00 -3.94 -11.94
CA ASP A 254 -16.16 -3.15 -13.17
C ASP A 254 -15.33 -1.85 -13.12
N LEU A 255 -14.98 -1.37 -11.93
CA LEU A 255 -14.20 -0.16 -11.70
C LEU A 255 -13.47 -0.23 -10.36
N PHE A 256 -12.22 0.21 -10.33
CA PHE A 256 -11.53 0.56 -9.08
C PHE A 256 -11.62 2.06 -8.85
N ILE A 257 -12.06 2.48 -7.66
CA ILE A 257 -12.13 3.90 -7.30
C ILE A 257 -11.39 4.16 -6.00
N SER A 258 -10.58 5.23 -5.94
CA SER A 258 -9.90 5.67 -4.71
C SER A 258 -10.10 7.16 -4.47
N MET A 259 -10.56 7.49 -3.27
CA MET A 259 -10.67 8.86 -2.75
C MET A 259 -9.55 9.19 -1.75
N SER A 260 -8.54 8.32 -1.63
CA SER A 260 -7.45 8.46 -0.66
C SER A 260 -6.75 9.82 -0.76
N GLU A 261 -6.54 10.46 0.38
CA GLU A 261 -5.82 11.75 0.47
C GLU A 261 -4.34 11.59 0.82
N HIS A 262 -3.92 10.36 1.08
CA HIS A 262 -2.51 10.06 1.33
C HIS A 262 -2.17 8.61 0.99
N GLU A 263 -1.19 8.44 0.10
CA GLU A 263 -0.64 7.16 -0.33
C GLU A 263 0.90 7.26 -0.46
N GLY A 264 1.61 6.23 0.04
CA GLY A 264 3.06 6.10 -0.15
C GLY A 264 3.43 5.47 -1.49
N PHE A 265 2.58 4.53 -1.98
CA PHE A 265 2.71 3.88 -3.30
C PHE A 265 1.34 3.53 -3.89
N CYS A 266 0.45 2.90 -3.12
CA CYS A 266 -0.87 2.41 -3.52
C CYS A 266 -0.82 1.14 -4.40
N VAL A 267 -0.40 0.02 -3.80
CA VAL A 267 -0.37 -1.31 -4.44
C VAL A 267 -1.67 -1.68 -5.18
N PRO A 268 -2.88 -1.38 -4.64
CA PRO A 268 -4.14 -1.70 -5.33
C PRO A 268 -4.27 -1.13 -6.74
N LEU A 269 -3.54 -0.07 -7.10
CA LEU A 269 -3.52 0.44 -8.48
C LEU A 269 -2.83 -0.57 -9.42
N ILE A 270 -1.70 -1.15 -8.99
CA ILE A 270 -0.97 -2.17 -9.78
C ILE A 270 -1.80 -3.44 -9.91
N GLU A 271 -2.46 -3.87 -8.83
CA GLU A 271 -3.36 -5.02 -8.83
C GLU A 271 -4.54 -4.78 -9.78
N SER A 272 -5.15 -3.59 -9.74
CA SER A 272 -6.23 -3.21 -10.67
C SER A 272 -5.79 -3.21 -12.13
N MET A 273 -4.55 -2.76 -12.42
CA MET A 273 -3.98 -2.85 -13.77
C MET A 273 -3.83 -4.31 -14.21
N PHE A 274 -3.35 -5.19 -13.32
CA PHE A 274 -3.21 -6.62 -13.62
C PHE A 274 -4.55 -7.28 -13.97
N TYR A 275 -5.62 -6.94 -13.23
CA TYR A 275 -6.96 -7.48 -13.49
C TYR A 275 -7.73 -6.73 -14.58
N GLU A 276 -7.10 -5.75 -15.27
CA GLU A 276 -7.71 -4.98 -16.34
C GLU A 276 -9.00 -4.25 -15.91
N ILE A 277 -8.98 -3.71 -14.71
CA ILE A 277 -10.08 -2.94 -14.13
C ILE A 277 -9.76 -1.46 -14.36
N PRO A 278 -10.64 -0.67 -15.01
CA PRO A 278 -10.44 0.77 -15.10
C PRO A 278 -10.23 1.40 -13.74
N ILE A 279 -9.29 2.32 -13.65
CA ILE A 279 -8.93 3.01 -12.41
C ILE A 279 -9.40 4.45 -12.49
N LEU A 280 -10.08 4.90 -11.44
CA LEU A 280 -10.38 6.30 -11.16
C LEU A 280 -9.86 6.64 -9.76
N ALA A 281 -8.87 7.54 -9.64
CA ALA A 281 -8.23 7.80 -8.36
C ALA A 281 -8.02 9.30 -8.09
N TYR A 282 -8.23 9.72 -6.84
CA TYR A 282 -7.84 11.05 -6.38
C TYR A 282 -6.32 11.18 -6.37
N GLN A 283 -5.81 12.28 -6.94
CA GLN A 283 -4.37 12.52 -7.06
C GLN A 283 -3.80 13.01 -5.73
N ALA A 284 -3.35 12.08 -4.89
CA ALA A 284 -2.73 12.39 -3.61
C ALA A 284 -1.51 11.51 -3.35
N GLY A 285 -0.47 12.11 -2.75
CA GLY A 285 0.77 11.39 -2.45
C GLY A 285 1.37 10.77 -3.71
N ALA A 286 1.70 9.50 -3.64
CA ALA A 286 2.35 8.75 -4.73
C ALA A 286 1.39 8.22 -5.81
N VAL A 287 0.08 8.50 -5.76
CA VAL A 287 -0.88 8.02 -6.76
C VAL A 287 -0.46 8.42 -8.18
N GLY A 288 -0.03 9.69 -8.37
CA GLY A 288 0.45 10.17 -9.65
C GLY A 288 1.69 9.42 -10.16
N ASP A 289 2.63 9.12 -9.28
CA ASP A 289 3.85 8.37 -9.61
C ASP A 289 3.53 6.91 -9.99
N THR A 290 2.63 6.27 -9.23
CA THR A 290 2.24 4.88 -9.48
C THR A 290 1.47 4.75 -10.80
N LEU A 291 0.51 5.63 -11.06
CA LEU A 291 -0.24 5.65 -12.31
C LEU A 291 0.63 6.08 -13.51
N ASN A 292 1.48 7.09 -13.32
CA ASN A 292 2.34 7.65 -14.37
C ASN A 292 1.58 7.90 -15.69
N GLY A 293 0.41 8.54 -15.59
CA GLY A 293 -0.44 8.86 -16.73
C GLY A 293 -1.40 7.74 -17.17
N ALA A 294 -1.39 6.58 -16.55
CA ALA A 294 -2.34 5.51 -16.79
C ALA A 294 -3.60 5.66 -15.92
N GLY A 295 -4.70 5.04 -16.35
CA GLY A 295 -5.97 5.21 -15.65
C GLY A 295 -6.47 6.66 -15.74
N ILE A 296 -7.37 7.02 -14.84
CA ILE A 296 -7.87 8.40 -14.73
C ILE A 296 -7.61 8.90 -13.32
N SER A 297 -6.98 10.07 -13.21
CA SER A 297 -6.82 10.77 -11.94
C SER A 297 -7.57 12.09 -11.93
N PHE A 298 -8.07 12.49 -10.75
CA PHE A 298 -8.73 13.77 -10.51
C PHE A 298 -8.13 14.45 -9.28
N ASN A 299 -8.16 15.78 -9.25
CA ASN A 299 -7.57 16.60 -8.19
C ASN A 299 -8.59 17.45 -7.41
N GLN A 300 -9.88 17.35 -7.77
CA GLN A 300 -10.99 18.00 -7.08
C GLN A 300 -12.09 16.98 -6.83
N LYS A 301 -12.62 16.94 -5.63
CA LYS A 301 -13.70 16.03 -5.23
C LYS A 301 -15.09 16.62 -5.53
N ASP A 302 -15.32 16.98 -6.80
CA ASP A 302 -16.64 17.30 -7.30
C ASP A 302 -17.41 16.00 -7.55
N PHE A 303 -18.22 15.61 -6.58
CA PHE A 303 -18.92 14.34 -6.60
C PHE A 303 -19.85 14.18 -7.80
N LEU A 304 -20.46 15.27 -8.32
CA LEU A 304 -21.32 15.19 -9.50
C LEU A 304 -20.50 14.79 -10.73
N LYS A 305 -19.39 15.48 -10.97
CA LYS A 305 -18.49 15.17 -12.09
C LYS A 305 -17.87 13.77 -11.96
N ILE A 306 -17.56 13.35 -10.74
CA ILE A 306 -17.06 12.00 -10.49
C ILE A 306 -18.13 10.96 -10.83
N CYS A 307 -19.40 11.20 -10.47
CA CYS A 307 -20.52 10.33 -10.84
C CYS A 307 -20.74 10.28 -12.36
N GLU A 308 -20.69 11.41 -13.04
CA GLU A 308 -20.78 11.46 -14.51
C GLU A 308 -19.67 10.63 -15.15
N LEU A 309 -18.44 10.81 -14.71
CA LEU A 309 -17.28 10.07 -15.24
C LEU A 309 -17.40 8.57 -14.98
N VAL A 310 -17.79 8.16 -13.77
CA VAL A 310 -18.04 6.75 -13.43
C VAL A 310 -19.13 6.17 -14.34
N HIS A 311 -20.22 6.92 -14.55
CA HIS A 311 -21.31 6.48 -15.42
C HIS A 311 -20.84 6.24 -16.86
N ILE A 312 -20.00 7.14 -17.40
CA ILE A 312 -19.40 6.98 -18.72
C ILE A 312 -18.49 5.73 -18.76
N ILE A 313 -17.57 5.58 -17.81
CA ILE A 313 -16.66 4.43 -17.74
C ILE A 313 -17.42 3.10 -17.68
N LEU A 314 -18.56 3.06 -16.99
CA LEU A 314 -19.36 1.85 -16.83
C LEU A 314 -20.22 1.52 -18.05
N LYS A 315 -20.49 2.49 -18.94
CA LYS A 315 -21.35 2.32 -20.14
C LYS A 315 -20.60 2.31 -21.45
N ASP A 316 -19.57 3.13 -21.59
CA ASP A 316 -18.81 3.28 -22.83
C ASP A 316 -17.65 2.26 -22.86
N GLN A 317 -17.82 1.23 -23.70
CA GLN A 317 -16.85 0.16 -23.82
C GLN A 317 -15.55 0.61 -24.49
N ASP A 318 -15.61 1.54 -25.45
CA ASP A 318 -14.43 2.02 -26.16
C ASP A 318 -13.58 2.87 -25.24
N PHE A 319 -14.19 3.79 -24.50
CA PHE A 319 -13.50 4.59 -23.49
C PHE A 319 -12.89 3.72 -22.38
N ARG A 320 -13.63 2.69 -21.92
CA ARG A 320 -13.12 1.71 -20.97
C ARG A 320 -11.87 1.01 -21.51
N ASN A 321 -11.90 0.57 -22.77
CA ASN A 321 -10.77 -0.11 -23.41
C ASN A 321 -9.54 0.80 -23.52
N GLU A 322 -9.73 2.09 -23.83
CA GLU A 322 -8.62 3.07 -23.85
C GLU A 322 -7.94 3.19 -22.49
N ILE A 323 -8.74 3.28 -21.41
CA ILE A 323 -8.20 3.32 -20.04
C ILE A 323 -7.38 2.05 -19.75
N ILE A 324 -7.94 0.87 -20.01
CA ILE A 324 -7.27 -0.42 -19.78
C ILE A 324 -5.98 -0.53 -20.60
N ASN A 325 -5.99 -0.10 -21.86
CA ASN A 325 -4.81 -0.12 -22.71
C ASN A 325 -3.68 0.76 -22.15
N SER A 326 -4.00 1.93 -21.59
CA SER A 326 -3.02 2.78 -20.93
C SER A 326 -2.44 2.10 -19.67
N GLN A 327 -3.29 1.43 -18.90
CA GLN A 327 -2.92 0.68 -17.69
C GLN A 327 -2.03 -0.52 -18.00
N ASN A 328 -2.32 -1.27 -19.07
CA ASN A 328 -1.52 -2.40 -19.52
C ASN A 328 -0.11 -1.98 -19.93
N LYS A 329 0.04 -0.83 -20.60
CA LYS A 329 1.35 -0.25 -20.92
C LYS A 329 2.11 0.10 -19.65
N ARG A 330 1.43 0.70 -18.65
CA ARG A 330 2.03 1.07 -17.38
C ARG A 330 2.47 -0.14 -16.57
N LEU A 331 1.61 -1.15 -16.47
CA LEU A 331 1.91 -2.41 -15.78
C LEU A 331 3.16 -3.07 -16.38
N LYS A 332 3.26 -3.12 -17.72
CA LYS A 332 4.45 -3.64 -18.39
C LYS A 332 5.69 -2.85 -18.02
N GLN A 333 5.65 -1.51 -18.02
CA GLN A 333 6.77 -0.68 -17.61
C GLN A 333 7.19 -0.98 -16.16
N PHE A 334 6.22 -1.19 -15.26
CA PHE A 334 6.49 -1.52 -13.87
C PHE A 334 7.20 -2.87 -13.73
N ILE A 335 6.71 -3.91 -14.42
CA ILE A 335 7.30 -5.25 -14.42
C ILE A 335 8.72 -5.21 -15.03
N ASP A 336 8.89 -4.52 -16.17
CA ASP A 336 10.16 -4.43 -16.89
C ASP A 336 11.21 -3.61 -16.12
N SER A 337 10.81 -2.77 -15.17
CA SER A 337 11.72 -1.92 -14.39
C SER A 337 12.63 -2.73 -13.44
N ARG A 338 12.24 -3.97 -13.10
CA ARG A 338 12.98 -4.87 -12.22
C ARG A 338 13.50 -4.18 -10.96
N PRO A 339 12.60 -3.70 -10.09
CA PRO A 339 13.01 -2.92 -8.91
C PRO A 339 14.01 -3.68 -8.03
N GLU A 340 13.97 -5.02 -8.03
CA GLU A 340 14.92 -5.84 -7.29
C GLU A 340 16.37 -5.63 -7.72
N SER A 341 16.63 -5.26 -8.98
CA SER A 341 17.99 -5.02 -9.47
C SER A 341 18.63 -3.83 -8.77
N ILE A 342 17.86 -2.78 -8.46
CA ILE A 342 18.31 -1.58 -7.76
C ILE A 342 18.84 -1.96 -6.37
N LEU A 343 18.09 -2.76 -5.63
CA LEU A 343 18.48 -3.25 -4.30
C LEU A 343 19.74 -4.12 -4.38
N LEU A 344 19.78 -5.06 -5.32
CA LEU A 344 20.91 -5.99 -5.49
C LEU A 344 22.19 -5.27 -5.92
N GLU A 345 22.11 -4.24 -6.75
CA GLU A 345 23.26 -3.42 -7.12
C GLU A 345 23.89 -2.71 -5.92
N GLU A 346 23.07 -2.11 -5.05
CA GLU A 346 23.57 -1.44 -3.84
C GLU A 346 24.19 -2.44 -2.85
N ILE A 347 23.60 -3.63 -2.71
CA ILE A 347 24.20 -4.74 -1.93
C ILE A 347 25.55 -5.14 -2.55
N GLY A 348 25.63 -5.27 -3.87
CA GLY A 348 26.87 -5.60 -4.59
C GLY A 348 27.97 -4.55 -4.43
N ARG A 349 27.63 -3.25 -4.45
CA ARG A 349 28.55 -2.14 -4.20
C ARG A 349 29.16 -2.21 -2.79
N LEU A 350 28.33 -2.55 -1.79
CA LEU A 350 28.80 -2.73 -0.42
C LEU A 350 29.77 -3.90 -0.27
N GLN A 351 29.61 -4.96 -1.08
CA GLN A 351 30.48 -6.13 -1.01
C GLN A 351 31.89 -5.90 -1.58
N LYS A 352 32.03 -4.91 -2.46
CA LYS A 352 33.31 -4.54 -3.10
C LYS A 352 34.15 -3.56 -2.27
N ARG A 353 33.55 -2.96 -1.24
CA ARG A 353 34.21 -2.11 -0.23
C ARG A 353 34.69 -2.94 0.95
#